data_d632e31fd05a1ab73b319dda1231cc24
#
_entry.id   d632e31fd05a1ab73b319dda1231cc24
#
_cell.length_a   1.000
_cell.length_b   1.000
_cell.length_c   1.000
_cell.angle_alpha   90.00
_cell.angle_beta   90.00
_cell.angle_gamma   90.00
#
_symmetry.space_group_name_H-M   'P 1'
#
loop_
_entity.id
_entity.type
_entity.pdbx_description
1 polymer ?
#
loop_
_entity_poly.entity_id
_entity_poly.type
_entity_poly.pdbx_seq_one_letter_code
_entity_poly.pdbx_strand_id
1 'polypeptide(L)'
;MLSSQQAGSTGLARERDAMKLGTAIAEIMRREGIEILCGYPVNHLIEHAAKAEIRPVMVRQERVGIHMADAISRVTSGRSIGAFCMQHGPGAENAMGGVAQCFGESVPVLVLPMGYQRRLAHIEPNFNSSEATKPFAKSSEPIILASEVVNIFRRAFTKLKNGRGGPVIVEIPSDMWNEEVAEPLNYTPVLRTRYGADPVHVTEAASLLVNAKRPVIYAGQGVHYAQAWPQLKRLAERLAIPVTTSLGGKSSFPETHPLSLGSGGLAVPRAVPKFLAEADVIFGIGCSFTETNFGIAMPKGKTIIHSTLDPNHLNKDVEAKIGLVGDAGLVLDALLEEISKTVTADRDASAVAAEIAASHKEWLAKWMPKLTSNDAPLSPYRVLWDLQHTVDIENTIITHDAGSPRDQLSPFWRSVEPLTYLGWGKTTQLGYGLGLAMGAKLAKPDKLCINVWGDAAIGFTGMDFETAVRERIPIMSILLNNFSMAIELKVMPISTEKYRSTDISGDYAAMARAFGGYGERVTRPEDIVPAIKRGIAKTREGVPVLLEFITAKETEVSRPGT
;
A
#
# COMPACT_ATOMS: atom_id res chain seq x y z
N MET A 1 -83.80 -26.30 4.72
CA MET A 1 -83.14 -25.99 3.46
C MET A 1 -82.09 -24.93 3.81
N LEU A 2 -80.90 -25.38 3.97
CA LEU A 2 -79.77 -24.54 4.49
C LEU A 2 -78.80 -24.38 3.36
N SER A 3 -78.53 -23.15 2.96
CA SER A 3 -77.45 -22.82 2.03
C SER A 3 -76.21 -22.33 2.86
N SER A 4 -75.13 -23.09 2.73
CA SER A 4 -73.83 -22.77 3.28
C SER A 4 -73.13 -21.73 2.41
N GLN A 5 -72.84 -20.57 2.93
CA GLN A 5 -71.90 -19.62 2.34
C GLN A 5 -70.48 -19.96 2.82
N GLN A 6 -69.64 -20.37 1.88
CA GLN A 6 -68.21 -20.42 2.07
C GLN A 6 -67.63 -19.02 1.98
N ALA A 7 -67.04 -18.53 3.08
CA ALA A 7 -66.24 -17.33 3.10
C ALA A 7 -64.84 -17.65 2.53
N GLY A 8 -64.58 -17.16 1.34
CA GLY A 8 -63.23 -17.19 0.75
C GLY A 8 -62.30 -16.21 1.46
N SER A 9 -61.28 -16.73 2.16
CA SER A 9 -60.18 -15.94 2.66
C SER A 9 -59.25 -15.61 1.49
N THR A 10 -59.40 -14.43 0.92
CA THR A 10 -58.37 -13.85 0.04
C THR A 10 -57.17 -13.44 0.91
N GLY A 11 -56.20 -14.34 1.04
CA GLY A 11 -54.89 -14.01 1.55
C GLY A 11 -54.26 -12.99 0.60
N LEU A 12 -54.23 -11.75 1.00
CA LEU A 12 -53.36 -10.73 0.42
C LEU A 12 -51.91 -11.22 0.60
N ALA A 13 -51.37 -11.85 -0.46
CA ALA A 13 -49.94 -12.01 -0.57
C ALA A 13 -49.35 -10.58 -0.49
N ARG A 14 -48.66 -10.26 0.59
CA ARG A 14 -47.81 -9.07 0.63
C ARG A 14 -46.86 -9.19 -0.55
N GLU A 15 -47.04 -8.35 -1.57
CA GLU A 15 -46.02 -8.13 -2.57
C GLU A 15 -44.73 -7.82 -1.80
N ARG A 16 -43.79 -8.75 -1.83
CA ARG A 16 -42.43 -8.44 -1.34
C ARG A 16 -41.88 -7.41 -2.32
N ASP A 17 -41.68 -6.19 -1.83
CA ASP A 17 -40.97 -5.19 -2.62
C ASP A 17 -39.67 -5.83 -3.14
N ALA A 18 -39.53 -5.90 -4.45
CA ALA A 18 -38.36 -6.48 -5.10
C ALA A 18 -37.10 -5.70 -4.68
N MET A 19 -35.98 -6.42 -4.44
CA MET A 19 -34.74 -5.80 -4.04
C MET A 19 -34.24 -4.85 -5.13
N LYS A 20 -33.85 -3.62 -4.75
CA LYS A 20 -33.27 -2.65 -5.69
C LYS A 20 -31.79 -2.94 -5.93
N LEU A 21 -31.27 -2.62 -7.14
CA LEU A 21 -29.89 -2.87 -7.51
C LEU A 21 -28.88 -2.29 -6.51
N GLY A 22 -29.08 -1.06 -6.05
CA GLY A 22 -28.19 -0.45 -5.07
C GLY A 22 -28.14 -1.22 -3.74
N THR A 23 -29.30 -1.76 -3.30
CA THR A 23 -29.40 -2.61 -2.09
C THR A 23 -28.69 -3.96 -2.32
N ALA A 24 -28.85 -4.56 -3.49
CA ALA A 24 -28.18 -5.81 -3.84
C ALA A 24 -26.65 -5.65 -3.84
N ILE A 25 -26.13 -4.56 -4.41
CA ILE A 25 -24.69 -4.25 -4.41
C ILE A 25 -24.16 -4.09 -2.98
N ALA A 26 -24.82 -3.28 -2.14
CA ALA A 26 -24.41 -3.07 -0.77
C ALA A 26 -24.43 -4.37 0.05
N GLU A 27 -25.46 -5.22 -0.14
CA GLU A 27 -25.54 -6.52 0.53
C GLU A 27 -24.44 -7.48 0.07
N ILE A 28 -24.09 -7.50 -1.23
CA ILE A 28 -22.94 -8.27 -1.73
C ILE A 28 -21.65 -7.78 -1.06
N MET A 29 -21.41 -6.47 -1.03
CA MET A 29 -20.23 -5.87 -0.39
C MET A 29 -20.14 -6.26 1.10
N ARG A 30 -21.24 -6.19 1.82
CA ARG A 30 -21.33 -6.59 3.23
C ARG A 30 -20.99 -8.08 3.42
N ARG A 31 -21.55 -8.96 2.59
CA ARG A 31 -21.24 -10.41 2.60
C ARG A 31 -19.77 -10.69 2.31
N GLU A 32 -19.12 -9.87 1.48
CA GLU A 32 -17.70 -9.97 1.16
C GLU A 32 -16.78 -9.41 2.26
N GLY A 33 -17.35 -8.85 3.33
CA GLY A 33 -16.63 -8.34 4.48
C GLY A 33 -16.12 -6.90 4.31
N ILE A 34 -16.75 -6.11 3.44
CA ILE A 34 -16.46 -4.67 3.36
C ILE A 34 -17.21 -3.97 4.48
N GLU A 35 -16.47 -3.32 5.37
CA GLU A 35 -16.99 -2.58 6.52
C GLU A 35 -16.94 -1.07 6.31
N ILE A 36 -16.05 -0.60 5.41
CA ILE A 36 -15.82 0.81 5.13
C ILE A 36 -15.89 1.05 3.63
N LEU A 37 -16.68 2.05 3.23
CA LEU A 37 -16.74 2.58 1.89
C LEU A 37 -16.16 4.00 1.88
N CYS A 38 -14.93 4.16 1.38
CA CYS A 38 -14.39 5.48 1.11
C CYS A 38 -15.09 6.08 -0.11
N GLY A 39 -15.34 7.39 -0.12
CA GLY A 39 -16.03 7.96 -1.26
C GLY A 39 -16.01 9.48 -1.29
N TYR A 40 -16.46 10.01 -2.40
CA TYR A 40 -16.81 11.41 -2.55
C TYR A 40 -18.33 11.52 -2.77
N PRO A 41 -19.04 12.50 -2.19
CA PRO A 41 -20.48 12.67 -2.35
C PRO A 41 -20.92 12.71 -3.82
N VAL A 42 -22.23 12.47 -4.04
CA VAL A 42 -22.90 12.24 -5.33
C VAL A 42 -22.60 10.86 -5.94
N ASN A 43 -22.76 9.82 -5.09
CA ASN A 43 -22.88 8.45 -5.54
C ASN A 43 -23.98 7.76 -4.71
N HIS A 44 -25.02 7.26 -5.35
CA HIS A 44 -26.18 6.67 -4.67
C HIS A 44 -25.80 5.45 -3.81
N LEU A 45 -24.68 4.78 -4.10
CA LEU A 45 -24.22 3.65 -3.31
C LEU A 45 -23.95 4.01 -1.85
N ILE A 46 -23.60 5.26 -1.55
CA ILE A 46 -23.33 5.74 -0.17
C ILE A 46 -24.54 5.47 0.75
N GLU A 47 -25.74 5.80 0.28
CA GLU A 47 -26.97 5.57 1.05
C GLU A 47 -27.31 4.08 1.22
N HIS A 48 -27.09 3.28 0.16
CA HIS A 48 -27.29 1.84 0.23
C HIS A 48 -26.26 1.15 1.12
N ALA A 49 -25.01 1.59 1.10
CA ALA A 49 -23.94 1.11 1.96
C ALA A 49 -24.25 1.40 3.44
N ALA A 50 -24.66 2.63 3.76
CA ALA A 50 -25.04 3.00 5.13
C ALA A 50 -26.22 2.16 5.66
N LYS A 51 -27.23 1.87 4.82
CA LYS A 51 -28.35 0.99 5.18
C LYS A 51 -27.92 -0.47 5.40
N ALA A 52 -26.83 -0.90 4.78
CA ALA A 52 -26.25 -2.22 4.94
C ALA A 52 -25.16 -2.27 6.04
N GLU A 53 -25.09 -1.27 6.92
CA GLU A 53 -24.11 -1.14 8.01
C GLU A 53 -22.65 -1.06 7.52
N ILE A 54 -22.41 -0.63 6.27
CA ILE A 54 -21.08 -0.30 5.75
C ILE A 54 -20.86 1.19 6.02
N ARG A 55 -19.83 1.53 6.82
CA ARG A 55 -19.54 2.93 7.18
C ARG A 55 -19.03 3.72 5.97
N PRO A 56 -19.74 4.76 5.50
CA PRO A 56 -19.20 5.68 4.52
C PRO A 56 -18.18 6.64 5.16
N VAL A 57 -17.05 6.86 4.49
CA VAL A 57 -16.02 7.84 4.88
C VAL A 57 -15.79 8.77 3.70
N MET A 58 -16.25 10.03 3.85
CA MET A 58 -16.23 10.99 2.75
C MET A 58 -14.94 11.80 2.75
N VAL A 59 -14.27 11.85 1.61
CA VAL A 59 -13.02 12.60 1.38
C VAL A 59 -13.29 13.96 0.72
N ARG A 60 -12.26 14.81 0.67
CA ARG A 60 -12.26 16.10 -0.04
C ARG A 60 -11.78 15.95 -1.49
N GLN A 61 -10.98 14.91 -1.76
CA GLN A 61 -10.46 14.61 -3.08
C GLN A 61 -10.51 13.10 -3.33
N GLU A 62 -11.04 12.68 -4.47
CA GLU A 62 -11.31 11.29 -4.82
C GLU A 62 -10.07 10.40 -4.72
N ARG A 63 -8.89 10.90 -5.15
CA ARG A 63 -7.65 10.12 -5.07
C ARG A 63 -7.32 9.71 -3.64
N VAL A 64 -7.60 10.56 -2.64
CA VAL A 64 -7.31 10.26 -1.23
C VAL A 64 -8.18 9.11 -0.72
N GLY A 65 -9.44 9.05 -1.14
CA GLY A 65 -10.32 7.93 -0.81
C GLY A 65 -9.80 6.59 -1.36
N ILE A 66 -9.22 6.59 -2.57
CA ILE A 66 -8.55 5.40 -3.11
C ILE A 66 -7.30 5.05 -2.31
N HIS A 67 -6.49 6.05 -1.90
CA HIS A 67 -5.32 5.81 -1.05
C HIS A 67 -5.70 5.18 0.30
N MET A 68 -6.83 5.59 0.88
CA MET A 68 -7.36 4.98 2.10
C MET A 68 -7.80 3.52 1.86
N ALA A 69 -8.51 3.26 0.77
CA ALA A 69 -8.91 1.91 0.38
C ALA A 69 -7.70 1.00 0.10
N ASP A 70 -6.65 1.54 -0.53
CA ASP A 70 -5.36 0.85 -0.72
C ASP A 70 -4.78 0.39 0.62
N ALA A 71 -4.67 1.30 1.58
CA ALA A 71 -4.10 0.98 2.90
C ALA A 71 -4.91 -0.09 3.64
N ILE A 72 -6.24 -0.03 3.60
CA ILE A 72 -7.12 -1.05 4.19
C ILE A 72 -6.76 -2.43 3.63
N SER A 73 -6.61 -2.54 2.32
CA SER A 73 -6.20 -3.79 1.67
C SER A 73 -4.80 -4.24 2.08
N ARG A 74 -3.81 -3.33 2.14
CA ARG A 74 -2.42 -3.68 2.47
C ARG A 74 -2.27 -4.15 3.91
N VAL A 75 -2.75 -3.38 4.90
CA VAL A 75 -2.55 -3.69 6.32
C VAL A 75 -3.36 -4.91 6.79
N THR A 76 -4.23 -5.45 5.93
CA THR A 76 -4.98 -6.68 6.16
C THR A 76 -4.50 -7.83 5.27
N SER A 77 -3.38 -7.67 4.56
CA SER A 77 -2.89 -8.67 3.59
C SER A 77 -3.96 -9.02 2.53
N GLY A 78 -4.79 -8.04 2.16
CA GLY A 78 -5.92 -8.22 1.24
C GLY A 78 -7.05 -9.10 1.78
N ARG A 79 -7.11 -9.37 3.10
CA ARG A 79 -8.22 -10.12 3.71
C ARG A 79 -9.48 -9.28 3.78
N SER A 80 -9.34 -8.00 4.09
CA SER A 80 -10.37 -6.99 3.86
C SER A 80 -10.01 -6.24 2.58
N ILE A 81 -10.95 -6.14 1.65
CA ILE A 81 -10.78 -5.38 0.41
C ILE A 81 -11.24 -3.96 0.64
N GLY A 82 -10.33 -2.99 0.41
CA GLY A 82 -10.71 -1.58 0.43
C GLY A 82 -11.63 -1.24 -0.74
N ALA A 83 -12.65 -0.44 -0.48
CA ALA A 83 -13.64 -0.02 -1.47
C ALA A 83 -13.73 1.50 -1.57
N PHE A 84 -13.89 1.99 -2.80
CA PHE A 84 -14.04 3.42 -3.08
C PHE A 84 -15.14 3.66 -4.11
N CYS A 85 -15.97 4.68 -3.88
CA CYS A 85 -16.99 5.14 -4.83
C CYS A 85 -16.87 6.63 -5.12
N MET A 86 -17.23 7.03 -6.36
CA MET A 86 -17.17 8.41 -6.81
C MET A 86 -18.24 8.72 -7.86
N GLN A 87 -18.40 10.01 -8.12
CA GLN A 87 -19.25 10.55 -9.16
C GLN A 87 -18.76 10.13 -10.56
N HIS A 88 -19.67 10.13 -11.54
CA HIS A 88 -19.33 10.06 -12.98
C HIS A 88 -18.53 11.29 -13.43
N GLY A 89 -17.85 11.18 -14.55
CA GLY A 89 -17.07 12.29 -15.13
C GLY A 89 -16.00 12.78 -14.17
N PRO A 90 -16.12 14.03 -13.65
CA PRO A 90 -15.07 14.69 -12.87
C PRO A 90 -14.56 13.86 -11.67
N GLY A 91 -15.45 13.14 -10.97
CA GLY A 91 -15.03 12.29 -9.85
C GLY A 91 -14.15 11.13 -10.31
N ALA A 92 -14.50 10.49 -11.41
CA ALA A 92 -13.70 9.41 -11.97
C ALA A 92 -12.35 9.94 -12.52
N GLU A 93 -12.35 11.11 -13.19
CA GLU A 93 -11.14 11.76 -13.69
C GLU A 93 -10.16 12.08 -12.55
N ASN A 94 -10.64 12.67 -11.44
CA ASN A 94 -9.83 12.98 -10.27
C ASN A 94 -9.26 11.73 -9.58
N ALA A 95 -9.95 10.59 -9.68
CA ALA A 95 -9.54 9.33 -9.07
C ALA A 95 -8.46 8.58 -9.85
N MET A 96 -8.27 8.88 -11.16
CA MET A 96 -7.40 8.12 -12.06
C MET A 96 -5.98 7.89 -11.52
N GLY A 97 -5.36 8.93 -10.95
CA GLY A 97 -4.02 8.80 -10.37
C GLY A 97 -3.96 7.78 -9.24
N GLY A 98 -4.98 7.73 -8.37
CA GLY A 98 -5.07 6.74 -7.30
C GLY A 98 -5.25 5.31 -7.83
N VAL A 99 -6.10 5.13 -8.85
CA VAL A 99 -6.30 3.81 -9.50
C VAL A 99 -5.01 3.33 -10.15
N ALA A 100 -4.31 4.20 -10.90
CA ALA A 100 -3.04 3.87 -11.54
C ALA A 100 -1.95 3.51 -10.51
N GLN A 101 -1.91 4.19 -9.34
CA GLN A 101 -1.00 3.86 -8.26
C GLN A 101 -1.30 2.47 -7.69
N CYS A 102 -2.56 2.14 -7.37
CA CYS A 102 -2.95 0.81 -6.90
C CYS A 102 -2.58 -0.29 -7.91
N PHE A 103 -2.74 -0.02 -9.21
CA PHE A 103 -2.35 -0.96 -10.26
C PHE A 103 -0.83 -1.17 -10.28
N GLY A 104 -0.05 -0.11 -10.28
CA GLY A 104 1.41 -0.16 -10.22
C GLY A 104 1.92 -0.94 -9.01
N GLU A 105 1.33 -0.70 -7.84
CA GLU A 105 1.69 -1.37 -6.59
C GLU A 105 1.00 -2.73 -6.38
N SER A 106 0.15 -3.17 -7.31
CA SER A 106 -0.54 -4.48 -7.24
C SER A 106 -1.45 -4.63 -6.03
N VAL A 107 -2.21 -3.59 -5.70
CA VAL A 107 -3.11 -3.57 -4.53
C VAL A 107 -4.54 -3.87 -4.95
N PRO A 108 -5.22 -4.87 -4.35
CA PRO A 108 -6.62 -5.14 -4.65
C PRO A 108 -7.51 -4.07 -4.01
N VAL A 109 -8.18 -3.26 -4.85
CA VAL A 109 -9.14 -2.24 -4.44
C VAL A 109 -10.38 -2.36 -5.31
N LEU A 110 -11.56 -2.38 -4.70
CA LEU A 110 -12.84 -2.31 -5.40
C LEU A 110 -13.18 -0.84 -5.68
N VAL A 111 -13.26 -0.47 -6.94
CA VAL A 111 -13.56 0.91 -7.37
C VAL A 111 -14.92 0.94 -8.06
N LEU A 112 -15.81 1.79 -7.56
CA LEU A 112 -17.23 1.81 -7.91
C LEU A 112 -17.64 3.21 -8.43
N PRO A 113 -17.21 3.58 -9.65
CA PRO A 113 -17.66 4.82 -10.24
C PRO A 113 -19.15 4.75 -10.55
N MET A 114 -19.88 5.83 -10.26
CA MET A 114 -21.18 6.04 -10.88
C MET A 114 -20.94 6.35 -12.37
N GLY A 115 -21.62 5.63 -13.27
CA GLY A 115 -21.59 5.90 -14.69
C GLY A 115 -22.62 6.95 -15.11
N TYR A 116 -22.47 7.49 -16.30
CA TYR A 116 -23.56 8.22 -16.96
C TYR A 116 -24.77 7.28 -17.18
N GLN A 117 -25.95 7.87 -17.40
CA GLN A 117 -27.11 7.08 -17.86
C GLN A 117 -26.72 6.28 -19.11
N ARG A 118 -27.17 5.03 -19.23
CA ARG A 118 -26.80 4.12 -20.34
C ARG A 118 -26.97 4.75 -21.73
N ARG A 119 -28.02 5.56 -21.93
CA ARG A 119 -28.25 6.28 -23.19
C ARG A 119 -27.23 7.37 -23.49
N LEU A 120 -26.45 7.84 -22.47
CA LEU A 120 -25.48 8.93 -22.59
C LEU A 120 -24.03 8.43 -22.48
N ALA A 121 -23.80 7.19 -22.10
CA ALA A 121 -22.48 6.66 -21.76
C ALA A 121 -21.45 6.74 -22.90
N HIS A 122 -21.91 6.70 -24.14
CA HIS A 122 -21.06 6.73 -25.34
C HIS A 122 -21.16 8.03 -26.15
N ILE A 123 -21.78 9.06 -25.57
CA ILE A 123 -21.91 10.37 -26.23
C ILE A 123 -20.74 11.26 -25.79
N GLU A 124 -19.91 11.67 -26.73
CA GLU A 124 -18.83 12.62 -26.47
C GLU A 124 -19.42 14.01 -26.06
N PRO A 125 -18.80 14.69 -25.06
CA PRO A 125 -17.54 14.39 -24.37
C PRO A 125 -17.70 13.62 -23.03
N ASN A 126 -18.73 12.82 -22.82
CA ASN A 126 -18.94 12.12 -21.56
C ASN A 126 -17.81 11.12 -21.27
N PHE A 127 -17.22 11.23 -20.06
CA PHE A 127 -16.12 10.38 -19.64
C PHE A 127 -16.60 8.97 -19.29
N ASN A 128 -16.17 7.96 -20.04
CA ASN A 128 -16.48 6.57 -19.78
C ASN A 128 -15.42 5.96 -18.84
N SER A 129 -15.77 5.79 -17.56
CA SER A 129 -14.86 5.31 -16.52
C SER A 129 -14.36 3.90 -16.79
N SER A 130 -15.24 2.99 -17.22
CA SER A 130 -14.89 1.59 -17.45
C SER A 130 -13.95 1.41 -18.64
N GLU A 131 -14.09 2.21 -19.70
CA GLU A 131 -13.17 2.19 -20.83
C GLU A 131 -11.81 2.85 -20.47
N ALA A 132 -11.86 4.03 -19.84
CA ALA A 132 -10.67 4.81 -19.54
C ALA A 132 -9.72 4.12 -18.55
N THR A 133 -10.23 3.27 -17.65
CA THR A 133 -9.42 2.58 -16.65
C THR A 133 -8.88 1.21 -17.10
N LYS A 134 -9.33 0.65 -18.22
CA LYS A 134 -8.88 -0.66 -18.72
C LYS A 134 -7.35 -0.85 -18.73
N PRO A 135 -6.52 0.13 -19.17
CA PRO A 135 -5.06 -0.07 -19.25
C PRO A 135 -4.38 -0.20 -17.89
N PHE A 136 -4.98 0.27 -16.81
CA PHE A 136 -4.40 0.27 -15.45
C PHE A 136 -5.39 -0.25 -14.40
N ALA A 137 -6.17 -1.24 -14.79
CA ALA A 137 -7.01 -2.01 -13.89
C ALA A 137 -6.81 -3.51 -14.13
N LYS A 138 -6.97 -4.31 -13.08
CA LYS A 138 -6.98 -5.77 -13.21
C LYS A 138 -8.21 -6.24 -14.00
N SER A 139 -9.30 -5.51 -13.85
CA SER A 139 -10.49 -5.60 -14.71
C SER A 139 -11.36 -4.36 -14.55
N SER A 140 -12.08 -4.02 -15.61
CA SER A 140 -13.01 -2.90 -15.64
C SER A 140 -14.21 -3.28 -16.49
N GLU A 141 -15.41 -3.22 -15.91
CA GLU A 141 -16.68 -3.52 -16.62
C GLU A 141 -17.84 -2.68 -16.07
N PRO A 142 -18.78 -2.23 -16.92
CA PRO A 142 -20.01 -1.59 -16.47
C PRO A 142 -21.09 -2.64 -16.15
N ILE A 143 -22.04 -2.28 -15.27
CA ILE A 143 -23.30 -3.04 -15.14
C ILE A 143 -24.21 -2.64 -16.29
N ILE A 144 -24.59 -3.60 -17.12
CA ILE A 144 -25.51 -3.38 -18.25
C ILE A 144 -26.93 -3.82 -17.90
N LEU A 145 -27.07 -4.94 -17.19
CA LEU A 145 -28.34 -5.51 -16.74
C LEU A 145 -28.31 -5.72 -15.22
N ALA A 146 -29.35 -5.28 -14.52
CA ALA A 146 -29.47 -5.47 -13.08
C ALA A 146 -29.51 -6.96 -12.69
N SER A 147 -30.10 -7.83 -13.53
CA SER A 147 -30.12 -9.27 -13.34
C SER A 147 -28.73 -9.92 -13.29
N GLU A 148 -27.71 -9.27 -13.86
CA GLU A 148 -26.33 -9.77 -13.89
C GLU A 148 -25.47 -9.32 -12.70
N VAL A 149 -25.99 -8.53 -11.78
CA VAL A 149 -25.23 -7.96 -10.65
C VAL A 149 -24.48 -9.04 -9.86
N VAL A 150 -25.11 -10.17 -9.59
CA VAL A 150 -24.49 -11.30 -8.86
C VAL A 150 -23.29 -11.86 -9.63
N ASN A 151 -23.41 -12.05 -10.94
CA ASN A 151 -22.34 -12.58 -11.78
C ASN A 151 -21.19 -11.58 -11.92
N ILE A 152 -21.48 -10.28 -12.09
CA ILE A 152 -20.50 -9.20 -12.20
C ILE A 152 -19.68 -9.13 -10.91
N PHE A 153 -20.32 -9.04 -9.76
CA PHE A 153 -19.61 -8.95 -8.48
C PHE A 153 -18.87 -10.24 -8.12
N ARG A 154 -19.39 -11.43 -8.48
CA ARG A 154 -18.66 -12.68 -8.32
C ARG A 154 -17.36 -12.66 -9.13
N ARG A 155 -17.37 -12.21 -10.38
CA ARG A 155 -16.16 -12.02 -11.20
C ARG A 155 -15.22 -10.98 -10.59
N ALA A 156 -15.76 -9.84 -10.13
CA ALA A 156 -14.98 -8.78 -9.51
C ALA A 156 -14.25 -9.27 -8.25
N PHE A 157 -14.96 -9.90 -7.30
CA PHE A 157 -14.34 -10.43 -6.08
C PHE A 157 -13.42 -11.63 -6.35
N THR A 158 -13.69 -12.44 -7.37
CA THR A 158 -12.76 -13.49 -7.80
C THR A 158 -11.40 -12.87 -8.18
N LYS A 159 -11.41 -11.79 -8.95
CA LYS A 159 -10.18 -11.09 -9.35
C LYS A 159 -9.51 -10.34 -8.20
N LEU A 160 -10.29 -9.75 -7.27
CA LEU A 160 -9.76 -9.07 -6.09
C LEU A 160 -9.05 -10.03 -5.12
N LYS A 161 -9.63 -11.20 -4.90
CA LYS A 161 -9.16 -12.17 -3.89
C LYS A 161 -8.13 -13.16 -4.40
N ASN A 162 -8.01 -13.38 -5.71
CA ASN A 162 -7.19 -14.44 -6.29
C ASN A 162 -6.15 -13.91 -7.28
N GLY A 163 -4.99 -14.57 -7.29
CA GLY A 163 -3.84 -14.19 -8.09
C GLY A 163 -3.22 -12.86 -7.64
N ARG A 164 -2.41 -12.25 -8.50
CA ARG A 164 -1.78 -10.96 -8.22
C ARG A 164 -2.84 -9.88 -8.00
N GLY A 165 -2.66 -9.04 -6.96
CA GLY A 165 -3.54 -7.91 -6.66
C GLY A 165 -3.60 -6.86 -7.78
N GLY A 166 -4.62 -6.03 -7.73
CA GLY A 166 -4.85 -4.89 -8.62
C GLY A 166 -6.26 -4.34 -8.45
N PRO A 167 -6.51 -3.08 -8.84
CA PRO A 167 -7.83 -2.48 -8.76
C PRO A 167 -8.79 -3.18 -9.73
N VAL A 168 -10.03 -3.35 -9.28
CA VAL A 168 -11.14 -3.87 -10.05
C VAL A 168 -12.23 -2.81 -10.08
N ILE A 169 -12.64 -2.42 -11.27
CA ILE A 169 -13.62 -1.36 -11.48
C ILE A 169 -14.95 -1.99 -11.88
N VAL A 170 -16.01 -1.61 -11.18
CA VAL A 170 -17.40 -1.94 -11.57
C VAL A 170 -18.16 -0.62 -11.66
N GLU A 171 -18.42 -0.17 -12.89
CA GLU A 171 -19.17 1.06 -13.15
C GLU A 171 -20.67 0.81 -13.06
N ILE A 172 -21.38 1.69 -12.34
CA ILE A 172 -22.80 1.58 -12.07
C ILE A 172 -23.53 2.74 -12.77
N PRO A 173 -24.19 2.53 -13.92
CA PRO A 173 -24.93 3.59 -14.60
C PRO A 173 -25.97 4.24 -13.69
N SER A 174 -26.06 5.58 -13.76
CA SER A 174 -26.88 6.36 -12.82
C SER A 174 -28.40 6.16 -12.97
N ASP A 175 -28.84 5.54 -14.05
CA ASP A 175 -30.26 5.21 -14.28
C ASP A 175 -30.65 3.82 -13.77
N MET A 176 -29.73 3.04 -13.19
CA MET A 176 -29.97 1.64 -12.81
C MET A 176 -30.28 1.43 -11.31
N TRP A 177 -30.02 2.38 -10.45
CA TRP A 177 -30.09 2.21 -8.99
C TRP A 177 -31.40 1.61 -8.47
N ASN A 178 -32.52 1.92 -9.13
CA ASN A 178 -33.86 1.48 -8.77
C ASN A 178 -34.36 0.28 -9.59
N GLU A 179 -33.52 -0.28 -10.49
CA GLU A 179 -33.89 -1.51 -11.19
C GLU A 179 -34.01 -2.68 -10.21
N GLU A 180 -34.90 -3.61 -10.53
CA GLU A 180 -35.20 -4.74 -9.67
C GLU A 180 -34.24 -5.89 -9.89
N VAL A 181 -33.84 -6.51 -8.79
CA VAL A 181 -32.99 -7.70 -8.72
C VAL A 181 -33.80 -8.83 -8.09
N ALA A 182 -33.64 -10.03 -8.62
CA ALA A 182 -34.36 -11.21 -8.13
C ALA A 182 -34.05 -11.48 -6.64
N GLU A 183 -35.09 -11.80 -5.88
CA GLU A 183 -35.00 -12.28 -4.50
C GLU A 183 -35.36 -13.79 -4.41
N PRO A 184 -34.69 -14.54 -3.50
CA PRO A 184 -33.58 -14.08 -2.64
C PRO A 184 -32.29 -13.85 -3.43
N LEU A 185 -31.47 -12.89 -2.95
CA LEU A 185 -30.16 -12.60 -3.57
C LEU A 185 -29.26 -13.84 -3.47
N ASN A 186 -29.07 -14.54 -4.58
CA ASN A 186 -28.27 -15.78 -4.67
C ASN A 186 -26.78 -15.45 -4.81
N TYR A 187 -26.18 -14.91 -3.74
CA TYR A 187 -24.77 -14.58 -3.67
C TYR A 187 -24.10 -15.25 -2.47
N THR A 188 -23.01 -15.97 -2.72
CA THR A 188 -22.13 -16.53 -1.71
C THR A 188 -20.76 -15.88 -1.84
N PRO A 189 -20.10 -15.47 -0.72
CA PRO A 189 -18.78 -14.87 -0.74
C PRO A 189 -17.77 -15.72 -1.50
N VAL A 190 -16.95 -15.04 -2.29
CA VAL A 190 -15.94 -15.69 -3.11
C VAL A 190 -14.82 -16.24 -2.24
N LEU A 191 -14.43 -17.48 -2.47
CA LEU A 191 -13.31 -18.10 -1.78
C LEU A 191 -11.96 -17.55 -2.31
N ARG A 192 -11.02 -17.36 -1.41
CA ARG A 192 -9.63 -17.15 -1.75
C ARG A 192 -8.98 -18.50 -1.99
N THR A 193 -8.40 -18.68 -3.17
CA THR A 193 -7.64 -19.88 -3.53
C THR A 193 -6.16 -19.59 -3.59
N ARG A 194 -5.34 -20.59 -3.25
CA ARG A 194 -3.89 -20.55 -3.37
C ARG A 194 -3.42 -21.73 -4.21
N TYR A 195 -2.31 -21.58 -4.90
CA TYR A 195 -1.68 -22.65 -5.67
C TYR A 195 -0.17 -22.63 -5.41
N GLY A 196 0.45 -23.82 -5.43
CA GLY A 196 1.89 -24.01 -5.28
C GLY A 196 2.61 -24.00 -6.63
N ALA A 197 3.93 -23.93 -6.59
CA ALA A 197 4.78 -24.05 -7.77
C ALA A 197 4.92 -25.51 -8.21
N ASP A 198 5.42 -25.72 -9.44
CA ASP A 198 5.76 -27.04 -9.96
C ASP A 198 6.80 -27.73 -9.04
N PRO A 199 6.53 -28.95 -8.55
CA PRO A 199 7.44 -29.68 -7.68
C PRO A 199 8.83 -29.92 -8.27
N VAL A 200 8.96 -30.09 -9.58
CA VAL A 200 10.26 -30.24 -10.27
C VAL A 200 11.09 -28.97 -10.10
N HIS A 201 10.48 -27.82 -10.37
CA HIS A 201 11.15 -26.53 -10.19
C HIS A 201 11.46 -26.23 -8.72
N VAL A 202 10.63 -26.68 -7.78
CA VAL A 202 10.90 -26.57 -6.33
C VAL A 202 12.17 -27.35 -5.98
N THR A 203 12.30 -28.59 -6.45
CA THR A 203 13.51 -29.44 -6.21
C THR A 203 14.76 -28.80 -6.80
N GLU A 204 14.69 -28.29 -8.02
CA GLU A 204 15.83 -27.60 -8.67
C GLU A 204 16.22 -26.32 -7.90
N ALA A 205 15.24 -25.52 -7.50
CA ALA A 205 15.47 -24.30 -6.72
C ALA A 205 16.08 -24.59 -5.34
N ALA A 206 15.59 -25.61 -4.64
CA ALA A 206 16.15 -26.07 -3.37
C ALA A 206 17.60 -26.49 -3.52
N SER A 207 17.91 -27.28 -4.56
CA SER A 207 19.29 -27.70 -4.87
C SER A 207 20.21 -26.50 -5.15
N LEU A 208 19.76 -25.51 -5.94
CA LEU A 208 20.54 -24.30 -6.19
C LEU A 208 20.80 -23.51 -4.90
N LEU A 209 19.80 -23.32 -4.05
CA LEU A 209 19.94 -22.60 -2.78
C LEU A 209 20.90 -23.32 -1.82
N VAL A 210 20.79 -24.65 -1.72
CA VAL A 210 21.67 -25.46 -0.88
C VAL A 210 23.12 -25.40 -1.32
N ASN A 211 23.38 -25.38 -2.62
CA ASN A 211 24.74 -25.38 -3.19
C ASN A 211 25.32 -23.97 -3.42
N ALA A 212 24.52 -22.92 -3.24
CA ALA A 212 24.98 -21.55 -3.39
C ALA A 212 26.04 -21.19 -2.35
N LYS A 213 27.05 -20.43 -2.76
CA LYS A 213 28.12 -19.94 -1.89
C LYS A 213 27.79 -18.63 -1.20
N ARG A 214 27.12 -17.74 -1.91
CA ARG A 214 26.71 -16.41 -1.43
C ARG A 214 25.26 -16.10 -1.88
N PRO A 215 24.27 -16.87 -1.43
CA PRO A 215 22.88 -16.61 -1.78
C PRO A 215 22.36 -15.35 -1.08
N VAL A 216 21.39 -14.66 -1.71
CA VAL A 216 20.65 -13.53 -1.13
C VAL A 216 19.16 -13.71 -1.42
N ILE A 217 18.31 -13.49 -0.41
CA ILE A 217 16.86 -13.43 -0.61
C ILE A 217 16.44 -11.97 -0.84
N TYR A 218 15.64 -11.75 -1.90
CA TYR A 218 14.98 -10.49 -2.20
C TYR A 218 13.47 -10.65 -2.03
N ALA A 219 12.92 -10.20 -0.88
CA ALA A 219 11.52 -10.37 -0.56
C ALA A 219 10.67 -9.17 -1.02
N GLY A 220 9.57 -9.47 -1.69
CA GLY A 220 8.62 -8.49 -2.17
C GLY A 220 7.29 -8.50 -1.40
N GLN A 221 6.36 -7.67 -1.85
CA GLN A 221 5.03 -7.50 -1.26
C GLN A 221 4.20 -8.79 -1.21
N GLY A 222 4.44 -9.74 -2.11
CA GLY A 222 3.74 -11.03 -2.12
C GLY A 222 3.90 -11.83 -0.83
N VAL A 223 5.02 -11.64 -0.10
CA VAL A 223 5.23 -12.23 1.22
C VAL A 223 4.20 -11.69 2.23
N HIS A 224 3.85 -10.40 2.17
CA HIS A 224 2.80 -9.82 3.01
C HIS A 224 1.41 -10.37 2.67
N TYR A 225 1.06 -10.47 1.39
CA TYR A 225 -0.24 -11.02 0.98
C TYR A 225 -0.41 -12.51 1.33
N ALA A 226 0.67 -13.27 1.26
CA ALA A 226 0.70 -14.68 1.69
C ALA A 226 0.81 -14.83 3.22
N GLN A 227 1.16 -13.77 3.96
CA GLN A 227 1.53 -13.81 5.40
C GLN A 227 2.66 -14.82 5.67
N ALA A 228 3.59 -14.94 4.75
CA ALA A 228 4.64 -15.95 4.76
C ALA A 228 5.91 -15.52 5.54
N TRP A 229 5.72 -14.64 6.54
CA TRP A 229 6.82 -14.11 7.36
C TRP A 229 7.57 -15.19 8.14
N PRO A 230 6.89 -16.14 8.83
CA PRO A 230 7.56 -17.22 9.55
C PRO A 230 8.37 -18.13 8.63
N GLN A 231 7.82 -18.46 7.46
CA GLN A 231 8.49 -19.31 6.46
C GLN A 231 9.72 -18.61 5.87
N LEU A 232 9.60 -17.31 5.55
CA LEU A 232 10.74 -16.52 5.06
C LEU A 232 11.87 -16.50 6.10
N LYS A 233 11.54 -16.21 7.35
CA LYS A 233 12.50 -16.23 8.46
C LYS A 233 13.14 -17.61 8.60
N ARG A 234 12.34 -18.66 8.60
CA ARG A 234 12.81 -20.05 8.74
C ARG A 234 13.77 -20.46 7.61
N LEU A 235 13.47 -20.08 6.35
CA LEU A 235 14.36 -20.35 5.22
C LEU A 235 15.70 -19.62 5.36
N ALA A 236 15.64 -18.33 5.74
CA ALA A 236 16.85 -17.53 5.95
C ALA A 236 17.74 -18.13 7.06
N GLU A 237 17.17 -18.53 8.16
CA GLU A 237 17.89 -19.17 9.29
C GLU A 237 18.42 -20.57 8.92
N ARG A 238 17.61 -21.40 8.22
CA ARG A 238 17.99 -22.75 7.83
C ARG A 238 19.26 -22.79 6.99
N LEU A 239 19.41 -21.84 6.06
CA LEU A 239 20.54 -21.82 5.12
C LEU A 239 21.53 -20.67 5.37
N ALA A 240 21.35 -19.89 6.46
CA ALA A 240 22.15 -18.69 6.77
C ALA A 240 22.17 -17.67 5.61
N ILE A 241 21.00 -17.41 4.98
CA ILE A 241 20.88 -16.54 3.81
C ILE A 241 20.51 -15.11 4.24
N PRO A 242 21.29 -14.10 3.84
CA PRO A 242 20.93 -12.69 4.01
C PRO A 242 19.64 -12.32 3.28
N VAL A 243 18.82 -11.46 3.91
CA VAL A 243 17.53 -11.01 3.37
C VAL A 243 17.53 -9.51 3.19
N THR A 244 17.15 -9.06 2.00
CA THR A 244 16.74 -7.67 1.72
C THR A 244 15.33 -7.65 1.15
N THR A 245 14.65 -6.51 1.22
CA THR A 245 13.29 -6.38 0.72
C THR A 245 13.15 -5.22 -0.25
N SER A 246 12.17 -5.30 -1.15
CA SER A 246 11.70 -4.12 -1.88
C SER A 246 10.97 -3.16 -0.93
N LEU A 247 10.70 -1.92 -1.38
CA LEU A 247 9.90 -0.97 -0.58
C LEU A 247 8.53 -1.55 -0.20
N GLY A 248 7.83 -2.19 -1.14
CA GLY A 248 6.54 -2.84 -0.87
C GLY A 248 6.65 -4.11 -0.01
N GLY A 249 7.84 -4.72 0.07
CA GLY A 249 8.14 -5.87 0.93
C GLY A 249 8.73 -5.50 2.29
N LYS A 250 9.07 -4.21 2.52
CA LYS A 250 9.64 -3.76 3.80
C LYS A 250 8.72 -4.14 4.96
N SER A 251 9.30 -4.53 6.08
CA SER A 251 8.66 -5.17 7.24
C SER A 251 8.25 -6.65 7.06
N SER A 252 8.48 -7.28 5.90
CA SER A 252 8.24 -8.73 5.75
C SER A 252 9.32 -9.60 6.40
N PHE A 253 10.44 -9.00 6.74
CA PHE A 253 11.54 -9.61 7.51
C PHE A 253 12.00 -8.60 8.57
N PRO A 254 12.19 -8.99 9.85
CA PRO A 254 12.59 -8.06 10.89
C PRO A 254 13.96 -7.45 10.61
N GLU A 255 14.04 -6.11 10.53
CA GLU A 255 15.32 -5.43 10.23
C GLU A 255 16.30 -5.40 11.41
N THR A 256 15.89 -5.93 12.57
CA THR A 256 16.75 -6.21 13.71
C THR A 256 17.38 -7.62 13.66
N HIS A 257 16.95 -8.47 12.73
CA HIS A 257 17.48 -9.82 12.60
C HIS A 257 18.92 -9.79 12.08
N PRO A 258 19.87 -10.64 12.60
CA PRO A 258 21.28 -10.63 12.17
C PRO A 258 21.51 -10.86 10.67
N LEU A 259 20.57 -11.53 9.99
CA LEU A 259 20.61 -11.75 8.54
C LEU A 259 19.93 -10.65 7.72
N SER A 260 19.44 -9.57 8.32
CA SER A 260 18.82 -8.47 7.59
C SER A 260 19.87 -7.54 6.97
N LEU A 261 19.78 -7.36 5.65
CA LEU A 261 20.56 -6.35 4.93
C LEU A 261 19.91 -4.96 5.00
N GLY A 262 18.67 -4.88 5.53
CA GLY A 262 17.82 -3.72 5.42
C GLY A 262 17.03 -3.70 4.11
N SER A 263 16.33 -2.59 3.85
CA SER A 263 15.43 -2.43 2.72
C SER A 263 15.48 -1.01 2.17
N GLY A 264 14.86 -0.81 1.03
CA GLY A 264 14.73 0.49 0.41
C GLY A 264 14.37 0.37 -1.07
N GLY A 265 14.62 1.46 -1.79
CA GLY A 265 14.46 1.55 -3.23
C GLY A 265 15.71 2.12 -3.87
N LEU A 266 15.63 3.36 -4.36
CA LEU A 266 16.80 4.10 -4.84
C LEU A 266 17.82 4.35 -3.72
N ALA A 267 17.35 4.64 -2.51
CA ALA A 267 18.14 4.78 -1.30
C ALA A 267 18.06 3.50 -0.46
N VAL A 268 19.23 2.98 -0.08
CA VAL A 268 19.39 1.70 0.64
C VAL A 268 20.56 1.75 1.61
N PRO A 269 20.57 0.92 2.68
CA PRO A 269 21.77 0.67 3.47
C PRO A 269 22.89 0.05 2.61
N ARG A 270 24.15 0.36 2.90
CA ARG A 270 25.31 -0.13 2.14
C ARG A 270 25.38 -1.65 2.00
N ALA A 271 24.91 -2.39 2.97
CA ALA A 271 24.88 -3.85 2.94
C ALA A 271 24.09 -4.40 1.73
N VAL A 272 22.99 -3.74 1.34
CA VAL A 272 22.12 -4.21 0.24
C VAL A 272 22.88 -4.30 -1.10
N PRO A 273 23.43 -3.22 -1.67
CA PRO A 273 24.14 -3.29 -2.94
C PRO A 273 25.40 -4.15 -2.85
N LYS A 274 26.11 -4.16 -1.71
CA LYS A 274 27.29 -5.01 -1.51
C LYS A 274 26.94 -6.49 -1.66
N PHE A 275 26.00 -6.99 -0.88
CA PHE A 275 25.64 -8.41 -0.88
C PHE A 275 24.98 -8.84 -2.19
N LEU A 276 24.15 -8.00 -2.81
CA LEU A 276 23.59 -8.29 -4.13
C LEU A 276 24.68 -8.38 -5.21
N ALA A 277 25.68 -7.50 -5.19
CA ALA A 277 26.78 -7.52 -6.14
C ALA A 277 27.68 -8.76 -5.99
N GLU A 278 27.87 -9.25 -4.78
CA GLU A 278 28.69 -10.43 -4.46
C GLU A 278 27.90 -11.75 -4.55
N ALA A 279 26.57 -11.70 -4.66
CA ALA A 279 25.73 -12.89 -4.72
C ALA A 279 26.03 -13.75 -5.95
N ASP A 280 26.04 -15.08 -5.79
CA ASP A 280 26.01 -16.05 -6.89
C ASP A 280 24.57 -16.46 -7.23
N VAL A 281 23.69 -16.51 -6.25
CA VAL A 281 22.25 -16.80 -6.40
C VAL A 281 21.43 -15.70 -5.73
N ILE A 282 20.43 -15.14 -6.44
CA ILE A 282 19.43 -14.24 -5.86
C ILE A 282 18.06 -14.94 -5.94
N PHE A 283 17.45 -15.17 -4.78
CA PHE A 283 16.11 -15.72 -4.69
C PHE A 283 15.09 -14.59 -4.48
N GLY A 284 14.36 -14.24 -5.53
CA GLY A 284 13.24 -13.32 -5.46
C GLY A 284 11.96 -14.04 -5.05
N ILE A 285 11.40 -13.69 -3.89
CA ILE A 285 10.16 -14.27 -3.36
C ILE A 285 9.07 -13.23 -3.21
N GLY A 286 7.91 -13.46 -3.85
CA GLY A 286 6.77 -12.55 -3.81
C GLY A 286 7.07 -11.15 -4.38
N CYS A 287 8.08 -11.04 -5.23
CA CYS A 287 8.48 -9.82 -5.93
C CYS A 287 8.13 -9.91 -7.43
N SER A 288 8.22 -8.79 -8.14
CA SER A 288 7.99 -8.74 -9.60
C SER A 288 9.28 -8.48 -10.39
N PHE A 289 10.38 -8.20 -9.70
CA PHE A 289 11.63 -7.71 -10.30
C PHE A 289 11.41 -6.57 -11.32
N THR A 290 10.34 -5.77 -11.12
CA THR A 290 10.06 -4.65 -12.04
C THR A 290 11.19 -3.63 -11.95
N GLU A 291 11.84 -3.37 -13.07
CA GLU A 291 12.83 -2.31 -13.18
C GLU A 291 12.14 -0.94 -13.17
N THR A 292 12.54 -0.09 -12.25
CA THR A 292 12.04 1.30 -12.12
C THR A 292 13.18 2.21 -11.68
N ASN A 293 13.03 3.50 -11.94
CA ASN A 293 13.99 4.52 -11.49
C ASN A 293 14.11 4.62 -9.96
N PHE A 294 13.21 4.00 -9.21
CA PHE A 294 13.09 4.15 -7.76
C PHE A 294 13.23 2.81 -7.01
N GLY A 295 13.46 1.71 -7.72
CA GLY A 295 13.67 0.39 -7.16
C GLY A 295 15.15 0.08 -6.92
N ILE A 296 15.41 -1.06 -6.29
CA ILE A 296 16.77 -1.61 -6.19
C ILE A 296 17.16 -2.18 -7.56
N ALA A 297 18.25 -1.70 -8.12
CA ALA A 297 18.81 -2.24 -9.36
C ALA A 297 19.39 -3.65 -9.12
N MET A 298 18.92 -4.64 -9.87
CA MET A 298 19.46 -5.99 -9.79
C MET A 298 20.77 -6.09 -10.58
N PRO A 299 21.85 -6.64 -9.99
CA PRO A 299 23.12 -6.83 -10.70
C PRO A 299 22.97 -7.87 -11.81
N LYS A 300 23.64 -7.62 -12.94
CA LYS A 300 23.65 -8.53 -14.09
C LYS A 300 24.52 -9.77 -13.84
N GLY A 301 24.25 -10.86 -14.57
CA GLY A 301 25.05 -12.09 -14.54
C GLY A 301 24.87 -12.95 -13.29
N LYS A 302 23.79 -12.77 -12.56
CA LYS A 302 23.46 -13.59 -11.37
C LYS A 302 22.51 -14.73 -11.73
N THR A 303 22.61 -15.85 -11.01
CA THR A 303 21.60 -16.90 -11.10
C THR A 303 20.37 -16.45 -10.32
N ILE A 304 19.24 -16.28 -11.02
CA ILE A 304 18.00 -15.81 -10.42
C ILE A 304 17.01 -16.97 -10.28
N ILE A 305 16.48 -17.15 -9.07
CA ILE A 305 15.28 -17.93 -8.79
C ILE A 305 14.16 -16.92 -8.55
N HIS A 306 13.09 -16.97 -9.34
CA HIS A 306 12.00 -15.99 -9.27
C HIS A 306 10.67 -16.64 -8.86
N SER A 307 10.20 -16.35 -7.67
CA SER A 307 8.87 -16.75 -7.18
C SER A 307 7.88 -15.61 -7.25
N THR A 308 6.77 -15.82 -7.97
CA THR A 308 5.72 -14.84 -8.21
C THR A 308 4.35 -15.52 -8.38
N LEU A 309 3.25 -14.80 -8.06
CA LEU A 309 1.89 -15.26 -8.37
C LEU A 309 1.49 -15.08 -9.84
N ASP A 310 2.20 -14.24 -10.59
CA ASP A 310 1.85 -13.88 -11.96
C ASP A 310 2.89 -14.43 -12.93
N PRO A 311 2.56 -15.43 -13.76
CA PRO A 311 3.50 -15.99 -14.73
C PRO A 311 4.01 -14.94 -15.73
N ASN A 312 3.25 -13.87 -16.00
CA ASN A 312 3.67 -12.78 -16.89
C ASN A 312 4.81 -11.93 -16.30
N HIS A 313 5.14 -12.09 -15.04
CA HIS A 313 6.30 -11.44 -14.42
C HIS A 313 7.60 -12.22 -14.58
N LEU A 314 7.54 -13.50 -14.94
CA LEU A 314 8.74 -14.27 -15.22
C LEU A 314 9.43 -13.71 -16.47
N ASN A 315 10.74 -13.52 -16.37
CA ASN A 315 11.57 -13.03 -17.48
C ASN A 315 11.15 -11.67 -18.09
N LYS A 316 10.40 -10.88 -17.34
CA LYS A 316 9.94 -9.58 -17.82
C LYS A 316 11.09 -8.56 -17.88
N ASP A 317 11.79 -8.34 -16.78
CA ASP A 317 12.88 -7.36 -16.66
C ASP A 317 14.20 -8.02 -16.22
N VAL A 318 14.13 -9.21 -15.60
CA VAL A 318 15.29 -9.99 -15.14
C VAL A 318 15.11 -11.43 -15.61
N GLU A 319 16.14 -11.99 -16.26
CA GLU A 319 16.15 -13.39 -16.68
C GLU A 319 16.21 -14.32 -15.48
N ALA A 320 15.23 -15.22 -15.35
CA ALA A 320 15.16 -16.21 -14.28
C ALA A 320 15.66 -17.57 -14.76
N LYS A 321 16.60 -18.15 -14.02
CA LYS A 321 17.04 -19.53 -14.23
C LYS A 321 15.93 -20.53 -13.88
N ILE A 322 15.19 -20.25 -12.80
CA ILE A 322 14.05 -21.05 -12.34
C ILE A 322 12.89 -20.12 -11.99
N GLY A 323 11.71 -20.43 -12.52
CA GLY A 323 10.45 -19.75 -12.20
C GLY A 323 9.59 -20.60 -11.26
N LEU A 324 9.15 -20.02 -10.13
CA LEU A 324 8.26 -20.64 -9.16
C LEU A 324 6.95 -19.87 -9.14
N VAL A 325 5.98 -20.28 -9.94
CA VAL A 325 4.66 -19.62 -10.01
C VAL A 325 3.76 -20.18 -8.92
N GLY A 326 3.52 -19.36 -7.88
CA GLY A 326 2.70 -19.80 -6.74
C GLY A 326 2.62 -18.77 -5.62
N ASP A 327 1.75 -19.08 -4.64
CA ASP A 327 1.65 -18.35 -3.38
C ASP A 327 2.97 -18.44 -2.60
N ALA A 328 3.47 -17.30 -2.11
CA ALA A 328 4.77 -17.25 -1.47
C ALA A 328 4.88 -18.17 -0.25
N GLY A 329 3.80 -18.33 0.53
CA GLY A 329 3.77 -19.25 1.68
C GLY A 329 3.89 -20.70 1.24
N LEU A 330 3.09 -21.13 0.26
CA LEU A 330 3.14 -22.49 -0.26
C LEU A 330 4.48 -22.81 -0.93
N VAL A 331 5.07 -21.85 -1.63
CA VAL A 331 6.40 -22.01 -2.25
C VAL A 331 7.47 -22.15 -1.18
N LEU A 332 7.46 -21.31 -0.15
CA LEU A 332 8.44 -21.38 0.95
C LEU A 332 8.29 -22.67 1.76
N ASP A 333 7.06 -23.11 2.04
CA ASP A 333 6.80 -24.39 2.73
C ASP A 333 7.36 -25.56 1.91
N ALA A 334 7.11 -25.62 0.60
CA ALA A 334 7.61 -26.66 -0.29
C ALA A 334 9.16 -26.64 -0.40
N LEU A 335 9.78 -25.46 -0.48
CA LEU A 335 11.25 -25.34 -0.47
C LEU A 335 11.84 -25.81 0.86
N LEU A 336 11.25 -25.45 2.01
CA LEU A 336 11.71 -25.90 3.31
C LEU A 336 11.60 -27.42 3.47
N GLU A 337 10.51 -28.02 3.00
CA GLU A 337 10.34 -29.47 2.97
C GLU A 337 11.43 -30.14 2.12
N GLU A 338 11.67 -29.65 0.89
CA GLU A 338 12.69 -30.22 -0.01
C GLU A 338 14.10 -30.08 0.56
N ILE A 339 14.44 -28.90 1.10
CA ILE A 339 15.73 -28.63 1.73
C ILE A 339 15.97 -29.55 2.94
N SER A 340 14.93 -29.86 3.70
CA SER A 340 15.04 -30.70 4.91
C SER A 340 15.49 -32.12 4.61
N LYS A 341 15.36 -32.61 3.36
CA LYS A 341 15.83 -33.93 2.94
C LYS A 341 17.36 -34.03 2.91
N THR A 342 18.06 -32.91 2.73
CA THR A 342 19.53 -32.87 2.59
C THR A 342 20.21 -32.04 3.67
N VAL A 343 19.53 -31.02 4.23
CA VAL A 343 20.05 -30.15 5.27
C VAL A 343 19.27 -30.44 6.56
N THR A 344 19.88 -31.20 7.48
CA THR A 344 19.22 -31.67 8.70
C THR A 344 19.34 -30.70 9.87
N ALA A 345 20.31 -29.77 9.87
CA ALA A 345 20.52 -28.75 10.89
C ALA A 345 20.65 -27.36 10.24
N ASP A 346 20.42 -26.32 11.02
CA ASP A 346 20.62 -24.96 10.57
C ASP A 346 22.11 -24.68 10.33
N ARG A 347 22.42 -23.94 9.29
CA ARG A 347 23.79 -23.52 8.99
C ARG A 347 24.25 -22.45 9.98
N ASP A 348 25.54 -22.45 10.29
CA ASP A 348 26.13 -21.38 11.09
C ASP A 348 26.09 -20.05 10.33
N ALA A 349 25.36 -19.08 10.90
CA ALA A 349 25.20 -17.75 10.36
C ALA A 349 26.22 -16.74 10.90
N SER A 350 27.12 -17.13 11.83
CA SER A 350 27.98 -16.21 12.59
C SER A 350 28.83 -15.33 11.70
N ALA A 351 29.48 -15.91 10.69
CA ALA A 351 30.37 -15.18 9.78
C ALA A 351 29.62 -14.16 8.93
N VAL A 352 28.48 -14.57 8.33
CA VAL A 352 27.67 -13.68 7.48
C VAL A 352 26.99 -12.59 8.32
N ALA A 353 26.53 -12.90 9.52
CA ALA A 353 25.96 -11.93 10.44
C ALA A 353 26.99 -10.88 10.89
N ALA A 354 28.25 -11.31 11.16
CA ALA A 354 29.34 -10.40 11.49
C ALA A 354 29.68 -9.47 10.31
N GLU A 355 29.69 -9.99 9.09
CA GLU A 355 29.91 -9.19 7.87
C GLU A 355 28.80 -8.14 7.67
N ILE A 356 27.54 -8.52 7.85
CA ILE A 356 26.38 -7.61 7.78
C ILE A 356 26.50 -6.52 8.85
N ALA A 357 26.78 -6.90 10.10
CA ALA A 357 26.91 -5.97 11.22
C ALA A 357 28.04 -4.96 10.98
N ALA A 358 29.19 -5.42 10.46
CA ALA A 358 30.31 -4.53 10.11
C ALA A 358 29.93 -3.52 9.02
N SER A 359 29.23 -3.98 7.96
CA SER A 359 28.75 -3.12 6.87
C SER A 359 27.74 -2.06 7.37
N HIS A 360 26.80 -2.46 8.24
CA HIS A 360 25.83 -1.53 8.85
C HIS A 360 26.52 -0.53 9.77
N LYS A 361 27.48 -0.96 10.56
CA LYS A 361 28.24 -0.07 11.48
C LYS A 361 29.00 1.00 10.70
N GLU A 362 29.72 0.60 9.64
CA GLU A 362 30.47 1.52 8.78
C GLU A 362 29.52 2.53 8.08
N TRP A 363 28.45 2.03 7.48
CA TRP A 363 27.44 2.88 6.83
C TRP A 363 26.80 3.86 7.80
N LEU A 364 26.37 3.40 8.98
CA LEU A 364 25.73 4.25 9.97
C LEU A 364 26.68 5.31 10.50
N ALA A 365 27.95 4.96 10.73
CA ALA A 365 28.97 5.91 11.18
C ALA A 365 29.13 7.09 10.21
N LYS A 366 29.03 6.85 8.90
CA LYS A 366 29.05 7.90 7.87
C LYS A 366 27.85 8.85 7.98
N TRP A 367 26.68 8.35 8.33
CA TRP A 367 25.42 9.12 8.40
C TRP A 367 25.16 9.75 9.78
N MET A 368 25.83 9.28 10.84
CA MET A 368 25.64 9.79 12.20
C MET A 368 25.73 11.32 12.31
N PRO A 369 26.65 12.01 11.63
CA PRO A 369 26.71 13.49 11.70
C PRO A 369 25.39 14.16 11.26
N LYS A 370 24.70 13.62 10.24
CA LYS A 370 23.40 14.13 9.78
C LYS A 370 22.24 13.67 10.67
N LEU A 371 22.30 12.43 11.17
CA LEU A 371 21.29 11.82 12.03
C LEU A 371 21.24 12.47 13.43
N THR A 372 22.34 13.09 13.88
CA THR A 372 22.45 13.75 15.19
C THR A 372 22.79 15.24 15.08
N SER A 373 22.62 15.85 13.89
CA SER A 373 22.90 17.27 13.66
C SER A 373 22.07 18.18 14.58
N ASN A 374 22.71 19.24 15.07
CA ASN A 374 22.06 20.30 15.82
C ASN A 374 21.91 21.59 14.99
N ASP A 375 22.01 21.50 13.67
CA ASP A 375 21.89 22.64 12.76
C ASP A 375 20.45 23.16 12.70
N ALA A 376 20.30 24.44 12.40
CA ALA A 376 19.06 25.11 12.05
C ALA A 376 19.27 25.88 10.73
N PRO A 377 18.43 25.66 9.68
CA PRO A 377 17.29 24.77 9.61
C PRO A 377 17.62 23.29 9.88
N LEU A 378 16.64 22.55 10.38
CA LEU A 378 16.82 21.16 10.87
C LEU A 378 17.32 20.21 9.77
N SER A 379 18.19 19.27 10.13
CA SER A 379 18.44 18.12 9.26
C SER A 379 17.18 17.23 9.18
N PRO A 380 16.66 16.91 7.99
CA PRO A 380 15.53 15.96 7.87
C PRO A 380 15.90 14.59 8.43
N TYR A 381 17.16 14.19 8.34
CA TYR A 381 17.66 12.94 8.93
C TYR A 381 17.59 12.94 10.46
N ARG A 382 17.88 14.08 11.11
CA ARG A 382 17.74 14.22 12.57
C ARG A 382 16.28 14.06 13.00
N VAL A 383 15.34 14.67 12.27
CA VAL A 383 13.91 14.55 12.54
C VAL A 383 13.46 13.08 12.47
N LEU A 384 13.85 12.37 11.41
CA LEU A 384 13.47 10.96 11.21
C LEU A 384 14.16 10.03 12.22
N TRP A 385 15.39 10.32 12.59
CA TRP A 385 16.12 9.58 13.62
C TRP A 385 15.47 9.71 14.99
N ASP A 386 15.17 10.94 15.41
CA ASP A 386 14.49 11.20 16.67
C ASP A 386 13.06 10.64 16.68
N LEU A 387 12.35 10.67 15.54
CA LEU A 387 11.02 10.04 15.40
C LEU A 387 11.10 8.55 15.72
N GLN A 388 12.02 7.81 15.05
CA GLN A 388 12.18 6.37 15.24
C GLN A 388 12.50 6.00 16.69
N HIS A 389 13.32 6.83 17.40
CA HIS A 389 13.72 6.56 18.76
C HIS A 389 12.72 7.07 19.82
N THR A 390 11.64 7.74 19.39
CA THR A 390 10.62 8.28 20.29
C THR A 390 9.32 7.49 20.24
N VAL A 391 8.95 6.89 19.07
CA VAL A 391 7.73 6.10 18.92
C VAL A 391 7.94 4.65 19.32
N ASP A 392 6.85 3.97 19.67
CA ASP A 392 6.81 2.53 19.79
C ASP A 392 6.75 1.90 18.39
N ILE A 393 7.90 1.44 17.88
CA ILE A 393 8.05 0.95 16.50
C ILE A 393 7.17 -0.28 16.24
N GLU A 394 7.00 -1.17 17.20
CA GLU A 394 6.20 -2.39 17.07
C GLU A 394 4.71 -2.08 16.91
N ASN A 395 4.27 -0.98 17.52
CA ASN A 395 2.89 -0.52 17.49
C ASN A 395 2.66 0.69 16.58
N THR A 396 3.61 0.99 15.68
CA THR A 396 3.51 2.08 14.71
C THR A 396 3.44 1.56 13.29
N ILE A 397 2.45 2.02 12.52
CA ILE A 397 2.42 1.85 11.07
C ILE A 397 2.87 3.16 10.45
N ILE A 398 3.92 3.11 9.64
CA ILE A 398 4.46 4.29 8.97
C ILE A 398 4.42 4.13 7.45
N THR A 399 4.19 5.24 6.77
CA THR A 399 4.36 5.37 5.33
C THR A 399 5.13 6.65 5.00
N HIS A 400 5.64 6.72 3.81
CA HIS A 400 6.33 7.88 3.26
C HIS A 400 5.50 8.53 2.15
N ASP A 401 5.93 9.70 1.68
CA ASP A 401 5.50 10.26 0.42
C ASP A 401 6.60 10.18 -0.64
N ALA A 402 6.29 10.53 -1.88
CA ALA A 402 7.24 10.53 -2.98
C ALA A 402 8.38 11.54 -2.78
N GLY A 403 9.49 11.31 -3.45
CA GLY A 403 10.64 12.19 -3.39
C GLY A 403 11.53 11.99 -2.17
N SER A 404 12.09 13.08 -1.65
CA SER A 404 13.04 13.05 -0.53
C SER A 404 12.54 12.30 0.70
N PRO A 405 11.29 12.44 1.16
CA PRO A 405 10.79 11.70 2.32
C PRO A 405 10.94 10.19 2.21
N ARG A 406 10.66 9.61 1.03
CA ARG A 406 10.86 8.17 0.77
C ARG A 406 12.33 7.78 0.94
N ASP A 407 13.23 8.51 0.27
CA ASP A 407 14.63 8.15 0.16
C ASP A 407 15.41 8.47 1.44
N GLN A 408 14.91 9.41 2.25
CA GLN A 408 15.46 9.74 3.56
C GLN A 408 14.95 8.81 4.66
N LEU A 409 13.69 8.34 4.60
CA LEU A 409 13.11 7.48 5.62
C LEU A 409 13.49 6.01 5.44
N SER A 410 13.34 5.47 4.22
CA SER A 410 13.36 4.02 3.99
C SER A 410 14.65 3.30 4.40
N PRO A 411 15.88 3.86 4.25
CA PRO A 411 17.09 3.16 4.68
C PRO A 411 17.30 3.16 6.20
N PHE A 412 16.79 4.17 6.90
CA PHE A 412 17.09 4.40 8.32
C PHE A 412 15.99 3.92 9.25
N TRP A 413 14.73 3.84 8.78
CA TRP A 413 13.64 3.31 9.57
C TRP A 413 13.74 1.79 9.67
N ARG A 414 13.89 1.26 10.87
CA ARG A 414 13.97 -0.17 11.15
C ARG A 414 12.57 -0.72 11.47
N SER A 415 12.04 -1.53 10.56
CA SER A 415 10.77 -2.22 10.76
C SER A 415 11.00 -3.57 11.43
N VAL A 416 10.27 -3.86 12.50
CA VAL A 416 10.44 -5.09 13.30
C VAL A 416 9.26 -6.03 13.19
N GLU A 417 8.05 -5.49 13.02
CA GLU A 417 6.80 -6.27 12.90
C GLU A 417 6.24 -6.21 11.48
N PRO A 418 5.61 -7.28 11.00
CA PRO A 418 4.98 -7.29 9.69
C PRO A 418 3.90 -6.22 9.53
N LEU A 419 3.78 -5.68 8.32
CA LEU A 419 2.78 -4.66 7.93
C LEU A 419 2.90 -3.33 8.69
N THR A 420 4.04 -3.06 9.35
CA THR A 420 4.30 -1.78 10.03
C THR A 420 4.92 -0.72 9.12
N TYR A 421 5.27 -1.08 7.90
CA TYR A 421 5.77 -0.15 6.88
C TYR A 421 4.98 -0.29 5.58
N LEU A 422 4.29 0.76 5.16
CA LEU A 422 3.58 0.79 3.88
C LEU A 422 4.45 1.47 2.83
N GLY A 423 5.34 0.68 2.24
CA GLY A 423 6.25 1.16 1.20
C GLY A 423 5.66 1.08 -0.20
N TRP A 424 6.04 2.03 -1.06
CA TRP A 424 5.63 2.11 -2.46
C TRP A 424 6.66 2.90 -3.27
N GLY A 425 6.69 2.72 -4.58
CA GLY A 425 7.71 3.38 -5.40
C GLY A 425 7.79 2.93 -6.84
N LYS A 426 6.85 2.12 -7.34
CA LYS A 426 6.78 1.78 -8.76
C LYS A 426 6.25 2.93 -9.59
N THR A 427 5.19 3.57 -9.12
CA THR A 427 4.79 4.92 -9.51
C THR A 427 4.98 5.84 -8.31
N THR A 428 5.13 7.13 -8.51
CA THR A 428 5.52 8.04 -7.42
C THR A 428 4.59 9.24 -7.35
N GLN A 429 3.29 8.95 -7.14
CA GLN A 429 2.28 9.99 -7.02
C GLN A 429 2.48 10.78 -5.71
N LEU A 430 2.70 12.09 -5.82
CA LEU A 430 2.76 12.99 -4.65
C LEU A 430 1.42 13.05 -3.91
N GLY A 431 1.49 13.09 -2.58
CA GLY A 431 0.33 13.18 -1.70
C GLY A 431 -0.33 11.83 -1.36
N TYR A 432 0.30 10.72 -1.71
CA TYR A 432 -0.24 9.39 -1.47
C TYR A 432 -0.21 8.98 0.01
N GLY A 433 0.81 9.42 0.75
CA GLY A 433 1.08 9.00 2.14
C GLY A 433 -0.04 9.36 3.13
N LEU A 434 -0.70 10.53 2.98
CA LEU A 434 -1.79 10.94 3.88
C LEU A 434 -2.94 9.94 3.89
N GLY A 435 -3.45 9.59 2.70
CA GLY A 435 -4.54 8.62 2.56
C GLY A 435 -4.16 7.24 3.06
N LEU A 436 -2.91 6.79 2.82
CA LEU A 436 -2.41 5.53 3.36
C LEU A 436 -2.43 5.51 4.90
N ALA A 437 -1.97 6.58 5.56
CA ALA A 437 -2.00 6.64 7.02
C ALA A 437 -3.43 6.65 7.58
N MET A 438 -4.36 7.37 6.94
CA MET A 438 -5.77 7.39 7.33
C MET A 438 -6.43 6.03 7.15
N GLY A 439 -6.24 5.37 6.01
CA GLY A 439 -6.79 4.03 5.75
C GLY A 439 -6.20 2.97 6.67
N ALA A 440 -4.90 3.06 6.97
CA ALA A 440 -4.25 2.19 7.94
C ALA A 440 -4.85 2.36 9.34
N LYS A 441 -5.11 3.61 9.77
CA LYS A 441 -5.74 3.90 11.06
C LYS A 441 -7.16 3.39 11.17
N LEU A 442 -7.93 3.45 10.08
CA LEU A 442 -9.29 2.87 10.03
C LEU A 442 -9.26 1.35 10.17
N ALA A 443 -8.31 0.67 9.52
CA ALA A 443 -8.20 -0.79 9.56
C ALA A 443 -7.48 -1.32 10.81
N LYS A 444 -6.65 -0.49 11.46
CA LYS A 444 -5.83 -0.83 12.64
C LYS A 444 -5.95 0.29 13.68
N PRO A 445 -7.11 0.44 14.33
CA PRO A 445 -7.41 1.58 15.21
C PRO A 445 -6.48 1.68 16.42
N ASP A 446 -5.90 0.56 16.87
CA ASP A 446 -5.01 0.52 18.03
C ASP A 446 -3.57 0.95 17.71
N LYS A 447 -3.16 0.98 16.42
CA LYS A 447 -1.81 1.36 16.01
C LYS A 447 -1.68 2.89 15.87
N LEU A 448 -0.50 3.41 16.17
CA LEU A 448 -0.12 4.77 15.75
C LEU A 448 0.17 4.75 14.25
N CYS A 449 -0.56 5.55 13.47
CA CYS A 449 -0.37 5.62 12.02
C CYS A 449 0.26 6.96 11.64
N ILE A 450 1.39 6.89 10.92
CA ILE A 450 2.23 8.05 10.58
C ILE A 450 2.41 8.13 9.08
N ASN A 451 2.24 9.33 8.50
CA ASN A 451 2.80 9.64 7.18
C ASN A 451 3.94 10.65 7.28
N VAL A 452 4.98 10.43 6.49
CA VAL A 452 6.12 11.36 6.34
C VAL A 452 6.08 11.92 4.94
N TRP A 453 5.94 13.23 4.81
CA TRP A 453 5.82 13.91 3.53
C TRP A 453 6.59 15.22 3.47
N GLY A 454 6.75 15.74 2.26
CA GLY A 454 7.35 17.06 2.01
C GLY A 454 6.30 18.12 1.71
N ASP A 455 6.74 19.36 1.66
CA ASP A 455 5.94 20.55 1.35
C ASP A 455 5.33 20.53 -0.05
N ALA A 456 5.96 19.89 -1.03
CA ALA A 456 5.35 19.66 -2.33
C ALA A 456 4.18 18.65 -2.25
N ALA A 457 4.34 17.56 -1.51
CA ALA A 457 3.36 16.50 -1.42
C ALA A 457 2.07 16.94 -0.71
N ILE A 458 2.18 17.72 0.36
CA ILE A 458 1.01 18.26 1.07
C ILE A 458 0.16 19.16 0.17
N GLY A 459 0.77 19.83 -0.81
CA GLY A 459 0.05 20.63 -1.81
C GLY A 459 -0.95 19.84 -2.65
N PHE A 460 -0.75 18.52 -2.80
CA PHE A 460 -1.64 17.66 -3.58
C PHE A 460 -2.86 17.17 -2.79
N THR A 461 -2.70 16.88 -1.49
CA THR A 461 -3.75 16.19 -0.71
C THR A 461 -3.94 16.75 0.69
N GLY A 462 -3.23 17.80 1.07
CA GLY A 462 -3.25 18.36 2.42
C GLY A 462 -4.62 18.81 2.91
N MET A 463 -5.54 19.17 1.97
CA MET A 463 -6.92 19.50 2.33
C MET A 463 -7.67 18.33 2.96
N ASP A 464 -7.29 17.08 2.70
CA ASP A 464 -7.87 15.89 3.34
C ASP A 464 -7.38 15.65 4.78
N PHE A 465 -6.49 16.50 5.30
CA PHE A 465 -6.28 16.55 6.74
C PHE A 465 -7.58 16.98 7.49
N GLU A 466 -8.43 17.80 6.84
CA GLU A 466 -9.80 18.07 7.32
C GLU A 466 -10.63 16.79 7.41
N THR A 467 -10.50 15.89 6.43
CA THR A 467 -11.17 14.58 6.49
C THR A 467 -10.75 13.79 7.73
N ALA A 468 -9.45 13.76 8.05
CA ALA A 468 -8.98 13.11 9.27
C ALA A 468 -9.61 13.72 10.52
N VAL A 469 -9.77 15.04 10.58
CA VAL A 469 -10.39 15.75 11.70
C VAL A 469 -11.88 15.44 11.79
N ARG A 470 -12.63 15.62 10.71
CA ARG A 470 -14.09 15.42 10.64
C ARG A 470 -14.48 13.97 10.92
N GLU A 471 -13.73 13.02 10.37
CA GLU A 471 -13.97 11.58 10.54
C GLU A 471 -13.34 11.00 11.82
N ARG A 472 -12.64 11.82 12.61
CA ARG A 472 -11.95 11.43 13.85
C ARG A 472 -10.97 10.28 13.62
N ILE A 473 -10.07 10.45 12.64
CA ILE A 473 -9.02 9.50 12.28
C ILE A 473 -7.68 10.03 12.83
N PRO A 474 -7.29 9.70 14.08
CA PRO A 474 -6.15 10.31 14.76
C PRO A 474 -4.82 9.76 14.23
N ILE A 475 -4.38 10.29 13.11
CA ILE A 475 -3.05 10.05 12.52
C ILE A 475 -2.04 11.11 13.01
N MET A 476 -0.75 10.82 12.82
CA MET A 476 0.32 11.80 13.01
C MET A 476 1.04 12.05 11.68
N SER A 477 0.94 13.25 11.14
CA SER A 477 1.63 13.70 9.94
C SER A 477 2.94 14.39 10.29
N ILE A 478 4.04 13.92 9.74
CA ILE A 478 5.40 14.48 9.86
C ILE A 478 5.72 15.20 8.56
N LEU A 479 5.67 16.51 8.57
CA LEU A 479 5.97 17.34 7.41
C LEU A 479 7.39 17.88 7.47
N LEU A 480 8.22 17.48 6.51
CA LEU A 480 9.56 18.01 6.29
C LEU A 480 9.44 19.18 5.32
N ASN A 481 9.36 20.40 5.87
CA ASN A 481 9.18 21.62 5.09
C ASN A 481 10.52 22.33 4.88
N ASN A 482 11.03 22.32 3.67
CA ASN A 482 12.23 23.04 3.26
C ASN A 482 11.92 24.21 2.29
N PHE A 483 10.64 24.51 2.09
CA PHE A 483 10.11 25.54 1.18
C PHE A 483 10.57 25.36 -0.27
N SER A 484 10.79 24.11 -0.72
CA SER A 484 11.31 23.88 -2.06
C SER A 484 11.06 22.47 -2.57
N MET A 485 10.85 22.32 -3.86
CA MET A 485 11.02 21.05 -4.57
C MET A 485 12.52 20.74 -4.70
N ALA A 486 13.16 20.43 -3.56
CA ALA A 486 14.62 20.39 -3.43
C ALA A 486 15.31 19.41 -4.40
N ILE A 487 14.66 18.30 -4.78
CA ILE A 487 15.19 17.34 -5.75
C ILE A 487 15.42 17.98 -7.12
N GLU A 488 14.56 18.93 -7.50
CA GLU A 488 14.56 19.57 -8.81
C GLU A 488 15.58 20.72 -8.93
N LEU A 489 16.18 21.16 -7.85
CA LEU A 489 17.18 22.25 -7.83
C LEU A 489 18.34 22.00 -8.80
N LYS A 490 18.79 20.73 -8.92
CA LYS A 490 19.88 20.36 -9.84
C LYS A 490 19.44 20.29 -11.30
N VAL A 491 18.16 20.07 -11.55
CA VAL A 491 17.58 19.92 -12.89
C VAL A 491 17.14 21.25 -13.46
N MET A 492 16.68 22.18 -12.59
CA MET A 492 16.11 23.47 -12.98
C MET A 492 16.88 24.67 -12.38
N PRO A 493 18.23 24.79 -12.53
CA PRO A 493 18.98 25.86 -11.88
C PRO A 493 18.62 27.25 -12.43
N ILE A 494 18.50 27.40 -13.75
CA ILE A 494 18.23 28.70 -14.40
C ILE A 494 16.81 29.18 -14.10
N SER A 495 15.80 28.30 -14.20
CA SER A 495 14.41 28.68 -13.93
C SER A 495 14.18 28.96 -12.45
N THR A 496 14.88 28.28 -11.57
CA THR A 496 14.86 28.55 -10.14
C THR A 496 15.45 29.91 -9.81
N GLU A 497 16.61 30.24 -10.37
CA GLU A 497 17.25 31.54 -10.17
C GLU A 497 16.40 32.70 -10.69
N LYS A 498 15.87 32.56 -11.92
CA LYS A 498 15.14 33.67 -12.58
C LYS A 498 13.68 33.79 -12.12
N TYR A 499 13.01 32.67 -11.86
CA TYR A 499 11.55 32.63 -11.71
C TYR A 499 11.08 31.88 -10.44
N ARG A 500 12.01 31.43 -9.58
CA ARG A 500 11.71 30.71 -8.34
C ARG A 500 10.86 29.45 -8.57
N SER A 501 11.11 28.74 -9.67
CA SER A 501 10.28 27.62 -10.15
C SER A 501 10.20 26.43 -9.20
N THR A 502 11.13 26.31 -8.24
CA THR A 502 11.16 25.26 -7.23
C THR A 502 10.67 25.70 -5.87
N ASP A 503 10.33 26.98 -5.68
CA ASP A 503 9.91 27.49 -4.38
C ASP A 503 8.50 27.04 -4.03
N ILE A 504 8.33 26.68 -2.77
CA ILE A 504 7.05 26.34 -2.13
C ILE A 504 6.88 27.25 -0.91
N SER A 505 5.66 27.59 -0.57
CA SER A 505 5.37 28.42 0.61
C SER A 505 4.14 27.89 1.36
N GLY A 506 4.05 28.23 2.63
CA GLY A 506 2.89 27.89 3.45
C GLY A 506 3.19 27.83 4.95
N ASP A 507 2.13 27.91 5.75
CA ASP A 507 2.12 27.59 7.18
C ASP A 507 1.18 26.41 7.40
N TYR A 508 1.71 25.22 7.32
CA TYR A 508 0.93 23.99 7.35
C TYR A 508 0.47 23.62 8.76
N ALA A 509 1.24 24.01 9.78
CA ALA A 509 0.81 23.88 11.17
C ALA A 509 -0.43 24.77 11.45
N ALA A 510 -0.45 25.98 10.91
CA ALA A 510 -1.63 26.85 11.00
C ALA A 510 -2.83 26.27 10.23
N MET A 511 -2.60 25.69 9.04
CA MET A 511 -3.65 24.99 8.29
C MET A 511 -4.27 23.84 9.10
N ALA A 512 -3.46 23.01 9.73
CA ALA A 512 -3.95 21.92 10.56
C ALA A 512 -4.83 22.40 11.73
N ARG A 513 -4.42 23.49 12.39
CA ARG A 513 -5.21 24.14 13.46
C ARG A 513 -6.52 24.73 12.92
N ALA A 514 -6.48 25.33 11.73
CA ALA A 514 -7.69 25.90 11.10
C ALA A 514 -8.75 24.82 10.79
N PHE A 515 -8.34 23.58 10.55
CA PHE A 515 -9.26 22.44 10.40
C PHE A 515 -9.74 21.84 11.73
N GLY A 516 -9.19 22.29 12.87
CA GLY A 516 -9.54 21.77 14.20
C GLY A 516 -8.65 20.61 14.67
N GLY A 517 -7.57 20.29 13.96
CA GLY A 517 -6.54 19.35 14.40
C GLY A 517 -5.46 20.02 15.25
N TYR A 518 -4.47 19.23 15.66
CA TYR A 518 -3.27 19.75 16.32
C TYR A 518 -2.19 20.05 15.25
N GLY A 519 -1.71 21.29 15.22
CA GLY A 519 -0.65 21.73 14.34
C GLY A 519 0.48 22.42 15.11
N GLU A 520 1.72 21.94 14.97
CA GLU A 520 2.90 22.52 15.64
C GLU A 520 4.04 22.68 14.64
N ARG A 521 4.68 23.87 14.63
CA ARG A 521 5.87 24.16 13.83
C ARG A 521 7.12 24.07 14.71
N VAL A 522 8.11 23.29 14.27
CA VAL A 522 9.36 23.00 14.97
C VAL A 522 10.53 23.52 14.14
N THR A 523 11.39 24.35 14.75
CA THR A 523 12.52 25.01 14.08
C THR A 523 13.87 24.74 14.76
N ARG A 524 13.87 24.17 15.96
CA ARG A 524 15.07 23.91 16.76
C ARG A 524 15.22 22.43 17.07
N PRO A 525 16.46 21.89 17.04
CA PRO A 525 16.71 20.47 17.28
C PRO A 525 16.21 19.95 18.64
N GLU A 526 16.37 20.75 19.70
CA GLU A 526 15.94 20.41 21.06
C GLU A 526 14.43 20.26 21.21
N ASP A 527 13.64 20.85 20.30
CA ASP A 527 12.18 20.80 20.32
C ASP A 527 11.62 19.57 19.57
N ILE A 528 12.43 18.81 18.79
CA ILE A 528 11.97 17.69 17.97
C ILE A 528 11.31 16.61 18.82
N VAL A 529 12.04 16.03 19.78
CA VAL A 529 11.54 14.96 20.64
C VAL A 529 10.33 15.40 21.49
N PRO A 530 10.36 16.59 22.14
CA PRO A 530 9.19 17.11 22.83
C PRO A 530 7.94 17.25 21.94
N ALA A 531 8.08 17.75 20.70
CA ALA A 531 6.96 17.89 19.77
C ALA A 531 6.39 16.53 19.37
N ILE A 532 7.22 15.54 19.06
CA ILE A 532 6.79 14.18 18.75
C ILE A 532 6.01 13.58 19.92
N LYS A 533 6.47 13.73 21.16
CA LYS A 533 5.78 13.26 22.37
C LYS A 533 4.41 13.92 22.55
N ARG A 534 4.31 15.23 22.30
CA ARG A 534 3.01 15.95 22.31
C ARG A 534 2.08 15.42 21.21
N GLY A 535 2.63 15.19 20.01
CA GLY A 535 1.87 14.61 18.90
C GLY A 535 1.30 13.22 19.25
N ILE A 536 2.11 12.34 19.82
CA ILE A 536 1.65 11.01 20.29
C ILE A 536 0.54 11.16 21.33
N ALA A 537 0.68 12.07 22.29
CA ALA A 537 -0.35 12.30 23.30
C ALA A 537 -1.66 12.77 22.66
N LYS A 538 -1.60 13.70 21.70
CA LYS A 538 -2.79 14.21 20.99
C LYS A 538 -3.48 13.13 20.14
N THR A 539 -2.74 12.26 19.47
CA THR A 539 -3.37 11.14 18.74
C THR A 539 -4.09 10.18 19.68
N ARG A 540 -3.59 9.95 20.90
CA ARG A 540 -4.29 9.16 21.94
C ARG A 540 -5.55 9.82 22.44
N GLU A 541 -5.62 11.16 22.42
CA GLU A 541 -6.84 11.93 22.70
C GLU A 541 -7.85 11.89 21.53
N GLY A 542 -7.55 11.22 20.43
CA GLY A 542 -8.40 11.14 19.24
C GLY A 542 -8.25 12.32 18.28
N VAL A 543 -7.20 13.14 18.42
CA VAL A 543 -6.94 14.35 17.62
C VAL A 543 -5.91 14.05 16.53
N PRO A 544 -6.21 14.31 15.24
CA PRO A 544 -5.20 14.26 14.18
C PRO A 544 -4.14 15.34 14.37
N VAL A 545 -2.89 14.96 14.10
CA VAL A 545 -1.69 15.77 14.37
C VAL A 545 -0.92 16.05 13.09
N LEU A 546 -0.45 17.29 12.90
CA LEU A 546 0.54 17.68 11.91
C LEU A 546 1.70 18.39 12.61
N LEU A 547 2.87 17.75 12.58
CA LEU A 547 4.12 18.35 13.04
C LEU A 547 4.91 18.83 11.82
N GLU A 548 5.10 20.15 11.71
CA GLU A 548 5.79 20.80 10.64
C GLU A 548 7.23 21.13 11.08
N PHE A 549 8.20 20.37 10.55
CA PHE A 549 9.61 20.58 10.82
C PHE A 549 10.24 21.43 9.71
N ILE A 550 10.80 22.58 10.06
CA ILE A 550 11.49 23.44 9.11
C ILE A 550 12.89 22.89 8.87
N THR A 551 13.11 22.32 7.70
CA THR A 551 14.33 21.58 7.39
C THR A 551 15.20 22.27 6.35
N ALA A 552 16.48 21.89 6.33
CA ALA A 552 17.40 22.26 5.26
C ALA A 552 17.00 21.59 3.92
N LYS A 553 17.41 22.18 2.80
CA LYS A 553 17.25 21.63 1.43
C LYS A 553 18.27 20.49 1.22
N GLU A 554 18.07 19.37 1.89
CA GLU A 554 18.96 18.19 1.82
C GLU A 554 18.66 17.36 0.57
N THR A 555 19.66 17.13 -0.25
CA THR A 555 19.54 16.34 -1.49
C THR A 555 20.39 15.08 -1.51
N GLU A 556 21.26 14.87 -0.51
CA GLU A 556 22.05 13.65 -0.39
C GLU A 556 21.17 12.53 0.18
N VAL A 557 21.22 11.37 -0.46
CA VAL A 557 20.53 10.16 -0.02
C VAL A 557 21.49 8.96 -0.08
N SER A 558 21.23 7.94 0.72
CA SER A 558 22.06 6.74 0.80
C SER A 558 21.92 5.88 -0.47
N ARG A 559 22.72 6.17 -1.47
CA ARG A 559 22.75 5.43 -2.76
C ARG A 559 23.84 4.37 -2.77
N PRO A 560 23.74 3.36 -3.66
CA PRO A 560 24.85 2.45 -3.95
C PRO A 560 26.09 3.24 -4.35
N GLY A 561 27.22 2.99 -3.67
CA GLY A 561 28.51 3.66 -3.95
C GLY A 561 28.73 4.99 -3.23
N THR A 562 27.80 5.47 -2.40
CA THR A 562 28.02 6.67 -1.55
C THR A 562 28.53 6.33 -0.15
#